data_42fb1d504b21b363791187fc1568fafd
#
_entry.id   42fb1d504b21b363791187fc1568fafd
#
_cell.length_a   1.000
_cell.length_b   1.000
_cell.length_c   1.000
_cell.angle_alpha   90.00
_cell.angle_beta   90.00
_cell.angle_gamma   90.00
#
_symmetry.space_group_name_H-M   'P 1'
#
loop_
_entity.id
_entity.type
_entity.pdbx_description
1 polymer ?
#
loop_
_entity_poly.entity_id
_entity_poly.type
_entity_poly.pdbx_seq_one_letter_code
_entity_poly.pdbx_strand_id
1 'polypeptide(L)'
;MLKILIPTIMLIPTTWLTAPKQLWSTTLLYSLLIALGSLTWLKTPGETGWSFLSPYLATDPLSTPLLVLTCWLLPLMILASQNHTSSEPLGRQRTYITLLTSLHIFLIMAFSATEVIMFYVMFEATLIPTLIIITRWGNQTERLNAGTYFLFYTLAGSLPLLVALLLLQNSAGTLSLLTLPYSPAIHLSTYADKLWWAACLLAFLVKMPLYGAHLWLPKAHVEAPIAGSMILAAVLLKLGGYGMIRMMVMLEPLTKELSYPFIVFALWGVIMTGSICLRQTDLKSLIAYSSVSHMGLVAAGILIQTPWGFTGALILMIAHGLTSSALFCLANTNYERTHSRTMILARGLQMVLPLMTAWWFIASLANLALPPLPNLMGELMILTSLFNWSPWTLALTGVGTLITAGYSLYMFLMTQRGPLPSHLIALPPTYSREHLLMVLHLLPLLLLILKPELIWGWTA
;
A
#
# COMPACT_ATOMS: atom_id res chain seq x y z
N MET A 1 10.41 -5.43 19.48
CA MET A 1 9.34 -4.49 19.07
C MET A 1 9.46 -3.14 19.78
N LEU A 2 9.55 -3.09 21.10
CA LEU A 2 9.60 -1.83 21.87
C LEU A 2 10.73 -0.88 21.48
N LYS A 3 11.90 -1.40 21.06
CA LYS A 3 13.04 -0.58 20.59
C LYS A 3 12.73 0.32 19.40
N ILE A 4 11.68 0.03 18.64
CA ILE A 4 11.23 0.85 17.49
C ILE A 4 9.95 1.59 17.85
N LEU A 5 9.02 0.95 18.54
CA LEU A 5 7.74 1.54 18.89
C LEU A 5 7.89 2.72 19.88
N ILE A 6 8.77 2.61 20.90
CA ILE A 6 8.99 3.73 21.83
C ILE A 6 9.58 4.96 21.12
N PRO A 7 10.64 4.87 20.30
CA PRO A 7 11.13 6.02 19.52
C PRO A 7 10.09 6.63 18.59
N THR A 8 9.21 5.81 17.97
CA THR A 8 8.14 6.35 17.11
C THR A 8 7.10 7.14 17.93
N ILE A 9 6.72 6.67 19.12
CA ILE A 9 5.84 7.41 20.03
C ILE A 9 6.51 8.72 20.46
N MET A 10 7.81 8.67 20.78
CA MET A 10 8.58 9.83 21.21
C MET A 10 8.77 10.90 20.11
N LEU A 11 8.53 10.56 18.83
CA LEU A 11 8.49 11.57 17.77
C LEU A 11 7.35 12.60 18.01
N ILE A 12 6.25 12.22 18.65
CA ILE A 12 5.13 13.15 18.92
C ILE A 12 5.58 14.28 19.85
N PRO A 13 6.07 14.05 21.07
CA PRO A 13 6.51 15.14 21.92
C PRO A 13 7.72 15.90 21.34
N THR A 14 8.62 15.25 20.61
CA THR A 14 9.74 15.96 19.99
C THR A 14 9.30 16.97 18.94
N THR A 15 8.25 16.70 18.15
CA THR A 15 7.70 17.66 17.17
C THR A 15 7.16 18.92 17.84
N TRP A 16 6.68 18.84 19.08
CA TRP A 16 6.16 19.98 19.82
C TRP A 16 7.22 20.78 20.58
N LEU A 17 8.29 20.10 21.01
CA LEU A 17 9.39 20.71 21.79
C LEU A 17 10.47 21.34 20.92
N THR A 18 10.61 20.89 19.65
CA THR A 18 11.66 21.39 18.74
C THR A 18 11.43 22.83 18.29
N ALA A 19 12.55 23.55 18.10
CA ALA A 19 12.53 24.92 17.59
C ALA A 19 11.98 24.94 16.13
N PRO A 20 11.29 26.02 15.71
CA PRO A 20 10.64 26.09 14.38
C PRO A 20 11.59 25.83 13.22
N LYS A 21 12.83 26.34 13.29
CA LYS A 21 13.83 26.19 12.24
C LYS A 21 14.35 24.74 12.08
N GLN A 22 14.29 23.96 13.15
CA GLN A 22 14.83 22.60 13.19
C GLN A 22 13.76 21.52 13.09
N LEU A 23 12.47 21.88 13.08
CA LEU A 23 11.36 20.95 13.11
C LEU A 23 11.48 19.85 12.04
N TRP A 24 11.68 20.22 10.78
CA TRP A 24 11.76 19.29 9.66
C TRP A 24 13.04 18.46 9.66
N SER A 25 14.17 19.05 9.97
CA SER A 25 15.46 18.33 10.00
C SER A 25 15.54 17.33 11.15
N THR A 26 15.06 17.68 12.33
CA THR A 26 15.06 16.77 13.49
C THR A 26 14.08 15.62 13.30
N THR A 27 12.84 15.88 12.86
CA THR A 27 11.86 14.82 12.61
C THR A 27 12.30 13.88 11.50
N LEU A 28 12.94 14.39 10.47
CA LEU A 28 13.49 13.58 9.38
C LEU A 28 14.65 12.71 9.88
N LEU A 29 15.59 13.27 10.64
CA LEU A 29 16.74 12.53 11.17
C LEU A 29 16.29 11.39 12.08
N TYR A 30 15.40 11.66 13.03
CA TYR A 30 14.89 10.61 13.93
C TYR A 30 14.08 9.55 13.18
N SER A 31 13.26 9.93 12.20
CA SER A 31 12.51 8.96 11.39
C SER A 31 13.44 8.08 10.55
N LEU A 32 14.53 8.61 10.01
CA LEU A 32 15.55 7.83 9.30
C LEU A 32 16.26 6.85 10.24
N LEU A 33 16.62 7.27 11.46
CA LEU A 33 17.23 6.37 12.44
C LEU A 33 16.29 5.21 12.81
N ILE A 34 14.99 5.48 12.97
CA ILE A 34 13.97 4.44 13.19
C ILE A 34 13.90 3.49 11.99
N ALA A 35 13.88 4.02 10.77
CA ALA A 35 13.85 3.23 9.54
C ALA A 35 15.09 2.33 9.42
N LEU A 36 16.29 2.85 9.67
CA LEU A 36 17.51 2.06 9.68
C LEU A 36 17.51 1.00 10.80
N GLY A 37 16.99 1.36 11.98
CA GLY A 37 16.81 0.42 13.08
C GLY A 37 15.88 -0.75 12.73
N SER A 38 14.82 -0.51 11.94
CA SER A 38 13.89 -1.55 11.52
C SER A 38 14.52 -2.60 10.58
N LEU A 39 15.57 -2.27 9.84
CA LEU A 39 16.29 -3.22 8.98
C LEU A 39 16.90 -4.39 9.77
N THR A 40 17.12 -4.21 11.08
CA THR A 40 17.62 -5.31 11.93
C THR A 40 16.64 -6.48 12.02
N TRP A 41 15.35 -6.27 11.76
CA TRP A 41 14.34 -7.32 11.76
C TRP A 41 14.49 -8.28 10.57
N LEU A 42 15.10 -7.83 9.47
CA LEU A 42 15.35 -8.66 8.28
C LEU A 42 16.57 -9.57 8.43
N LYS A 43 17.30 -9.52 9.55
CA LYS A 43 18.53 -10.30 9.76
C LYS A 43 18.30 -11.79 10.06
N THR A 44 17.08 -12.19 10.36
CA THR A 44 16.71 -13.57 10.71
C THR A 44 15.78 -14.22 9.66
N PRO A 45 16.19 -14.29 8.37
CA PRO A 45 15.31 -14.81 7.30
C PRO A 45 15.08 -16.32 7.37
N GLY A 46 15.79 -17.05 8.22
CA GLY A 46 15.68 -18.51 8.35
C GLY A 46 14.83 -19.00 9.51
N GLU A 47 14.37 -18.10 10.40
CA GLU A 47 13.49 -18.47 11.51
C GLU A 47 12.04 -18.41 11.03
N THR A 48 11.42 -19.57 10.82
CA THR A 48 10.01 -19.70 10.39
C THR A 48 9.01 -19.41 11.50
N GLY A 49 9.46 -19.03 12.68
CA GLY A 49 8.66 -18.82 13.87
C GLY A 49 8.40 -17.35 14.21
N TRP A 50 7.59 -17.16 15.23
CA TRP A 50 7.36 -15.85 15.83
C TRP A 50 8.58 -15.40 16.62
N SER A 51 9.02 -14.18 16.39
CA SER A 51 10.15 -13.54 17.07
C SER A 51 9.73 -12.31 17.83
N PHE A 52 10.55 -11.87 18.79
CA PHE A 52 10.28 -10.70 19.65
C PHE A 52 8.93 -10.72 20.35
N LEU A 53 8.54 -11.91 20.82
CA LEU A 53 7.27 -12.14 21.50
C LEU A 53 7.11 -11.26 22.74
N SER A 54 6.00 -10.56 22.79
CA SER A 54 5.45 -9.89 23.95
C SER A 54 3.94 -10.22 24.05
N PRO A 55 3.24 -9.93 25.14
CA PRO A 55 1.83 -10.31 25.27
C PRO A 55 0.93 -9.87 24.10
N TYR A 56 1.17 -8.67 23.55
CA TYR A 56 0.33 -8.08 22.50
C TYR A 56 1.03 -7.88 21.18
N LEU A 57 2.35 -7.98 21.14
CA LEU A 57 3.14 -7.64 19.95
C LEU A 57 4.19 -8.71 19.67
N ALA A 58 4.28 -9.12 18.42
CA ALA A 58 5.31 -10.03 17.92
C ALA A 58 5.64 -9.73 16.46
N THR A 59 6.69 -10.34 15.96
CA THR A 59 7.02 -10.28 14.53
C THR A 59 7.18 -11.69 14.00
N ASP A 60 6.78 -11.89 12.76
CA ASP A 60 6.96 -13.13 12.02
C ASP A 60 7.45 -12.82 10.57
N PRO A 61 7.89 -13.80 9.81
CA PRO A 61 8.42 -13.58 8.46
C PRO A 61 7.45 -12.88 7.50
N LEU A 62 6.14 -12.98 7.74
CA LEU A 62 5.12 -12.28 6.95
C LEU A 62 5.01 -10.80 7.34
N SER A 63 5.08 -10.48 8.63
CA SER A 63 4.92 -9.11 9.11
C SER A 63 6.19 -8.27 9.00
N THR A 64 7.37 -8.89 9.13
CA THR A 64 8.66 -8.17 9.15
C THR A 64 8.91 -7.30 7.92
N PRO A 65 8.75 -7.75 6.67
CA PRO A 65 9.00 -6.91 5.51
C PRO A 65 7.98 -5.77 5.37
N LEU A 66 6.73 -6.00 5.80
CA LEU A 66 5.70 -4.95 5.82
C LEU A 66 5.98 -3.89 6.91
N LEU A 67 6.48 -4.31 8.07
CA LEU A 67 6.92 -3.40 9.14
C LEU A 67 8.12 -2.56 8.71
N VAL A 68 9.09 -3.16 8.03
CA VAL A 68 10.24 -2.41 7.48
C VAL A 68 9.78 -1.41 6.43
N LEU A 69 8.87 -1.82 5.53
CA LEU A 69 8.28 -0.91 4.55
C LEU A 69 7.59 0.29 5.22
N THR A 70 6.79 0.05 6.28
CA THR A 70 6.11 1.14 7.01
C THR A 70 7.12 2.11 7.63
N CYS A 71 8.14 1.60 8.32
CA CYS A 71 9.18 2.43 8.92
C CYS A 71 9.99 3.22 7.89
N TRP A 72 10.25 2.62 6.73
CA TRP A 72 10.97 3.26 5.63
C TRP A 72 10.19 4.41 4.99
N LEU A 73 8.87 4.31 4.93
CA LEU A 73 8.03 5.33 4.31
C LEU A 73 7.87 6.60 5.14
N LEU A 74 7.98 6.54 6.46
CA LEU A 74 7.81 7.72 7.31
C LEU A 74 8.77 8.88 6.93
N PRO A 75 10.09 8.70 6.84
CA PRO A 75 10.99 9.76 6.42
C PRO A 75 10.71 10.24 5.00
N LEU A 76 10.29 9.35 4.09
CA LEU A 76 9.95 9.72 2.72
C LEU A 76 8.71 10.61 2.65
N MET A 77 7.70 10.34 3.47
CA MET A 77 6.51 11.19 3.59
C MET A 77 6.84 12.58 4.14
N ILE A 78 7.73 12.65 5.13
CA ILE A 78 8.20 13.92 5.69
C ILE A 78 8.95 14.72 4.62
N LEU A 79 9.87 14.10 3.87
CA LEU A 79 10.60 14.74 2.77
C LEU A 79 9.67 15.24 1.66
N ALA A 80 8.68 14.43 1.29
CA ALA A 80 7.75 14.75 0.21
C ALA A 80 6.82 15.92 0.56
N SER A 81 6.38 16.00 1.82
CA SER A 81 5.38 16.99 2.26
C SER A 81 5.97 18.34 2.66
N GLN A 82 7.27 18.45 2.83
CA GLN A 82 7.94 19.65 3.33
C GLN A 82 7.60 20.91 2.50
N ASN A 83 7.59 20.81 1.18
CA ASN A 83 7.33 21.97 0.32
C ASN A 83 5.90 22.49 0.44
N HIS A 84 4.95 21.58 0.39
CA HIS A 84 3.52 21.89 0.48
C HIS A 84 3.12 22.52 1.81
N THR A 85 3.74 22.09 2.93
CA THR A 85 3.37 22.53 4.26
C THR A 85 4.23 23.67 4.79
N SER A 86 5.35 24.00 4.15
CA SER A 86 6.25 25.07 4.57
C SER A 86 5.61 26.47 4.62
N SER A 87 4.61 26.71 3.79
CA SER A 87 3.85 27.96 3.72
C SER A 87 2.78 28.09 4.83
N GLU A 88 2.49 27.01 5.55
CA GLU A 88 1.47 27.02 6.60
C GLU A 88 2.02 27.51 7.96
N PRO A 89 1.16 28.02 8.87
CA PRO A 89 1.56 28.41 10.21
C PRO A 89 2.12 27.22 11.01
N LEU A 90 3.06 27.47 11.90
CA LEU A 90 3.83 26.47 12.64
C LEU A 90 2.94 25.44 13.37
N GLY A 91 1.84 25.89 13.98
CA GLY A 91 0.90 24.99 14.65
C GLY A 91 0.32 23.93 13.69
N ARG A 92 -0.02 24.33 12.46
CA ARG A 92 -0.52 23.39 11.45
C ARG A 92 0.56 22.43 10.93
N GLN A 93 1.79 22.88 10.78
CA GLN A 93 2.90 22.00 10.43
C GLN A 93 3.12 20.92 11.51
N ARG A 94 3.13 21.31 12.78
CA ARG A 94 3.22 20.37 13.90
C ARG A 94 2.08 19.37 13.94
N THR A 95 0.83 19.84 13.81
CA THR A 95 -0.34 18.93 13.77
C THR A 95 -0.27 17.96 12.58
N TYR A 96 0.21 18.39 11.43
CA TYR A 96 0.39 17.55 10.27
C TYR A 96 1.39 16.41 10.52
N ILE A 97 2.58 16.76 11.06
CA ILE A 97 3.61 15.76 11.39
C ILE A 97 3.13 14.82 12.49
N THR A 98 2.40 15.32 13.50
CA THR A 98 1.84 14.46 14.56
C THR A 98 0.79 13.48 14.02
N LEU A 99 -0.01 13.85 13.04
CA LEU A 99 -0.96 12.94 12.40
C LEU A 99 -0.23 11.88 11.55
N LEU A 100 0.84 12.23 10.85
CA LEU A 100 1.66 11.25 10.12
C LEU A 100 2.33 10.26 11.08
N THR A 101 2.87 10.74 12.19
CA THR A 101 3.52 9.87 13.19
C THR A 101 2.50 9.00 13.93
N SER A 102 1.32 9.51 14.29
CA SER A 102 0.26 8.71 14.91
C SER A 102 -0.23 7.60 13.99
N LEU A 103 -0.42 7.91 12.70
CA LEU A 103 -0.77 6.92 11.70
C LEU A 103 0.28 5.82 11.60
N HIS A 104 1.56 6.19 11.61
CA HIS A 104 2.66 5.24 11.58
C HIS A 104 2.68 4.33 12.82
N ILE A 105 2.39 4.85 14.01
CA ILE A 105 2.27 4.07 15.23
C ILE A 105 1.16 3.03 15.11
N PHE A 106 -0.03 3.42 14.65
CA PHE A 106 -1.14 2.48 14.45
C PHE A 106 -0.81 1.39 13.44
N LEU A 107 -0.09 1.73 12.37
CA LEU A 107 0.36 0.75 11.36
C LEU A 107 1.37 -0.26 11.95
N ILE A 108 2.35 0.20 12.71
CA ILE A 108 3.30 -0.70 13.38
C ILE A 108 2.55 -1.65 14.32
N MET A 109 1.62 -1.13 15.13
CA MET A 109 0.84 -1.93 16.04
C MET A 109 -0.07 -2.93 15.33
N ALA A 110 -0.67 -2.54 14.18
CA ALA A 110 -1.51 -3.43 13.38
C ALA A 110 -0.71 -4.61 12.80
N PHE A 111 0.45 -4.37 12.18
CA PHE A 111 1.25 -5.46 11.62
C PHE A 111 1.94 -6.35 12.66
N SER A 112 2.11 -5.85 13.87
CA SER A 112 2.76 -6.61 14.96
C SER A 112 1.79 -7.23 15.96
N ALA A 113 0.49 -7.06 15.80
CA ALA A 113 -0.52 -7.57 16.71
C ALA A 113 -0.49 -9.11 16.81
N THR A 114 -0.49 -9.65 18.03
CA THR A 114 -0.58 -11.09 18.31
C THR A 114 -2.04 -11.57 18.40
N GLU A 115 -2.96 -10.67 18.67
CA GLU A 115 -4.40 -10.95 18.75
C GLU A 115 -5.14 -10.33 17.58
N VAL A 116 -6.11 -11.05 17.01
CA VAL A 116 -6.93 -10.57 15.89
C VAL A 116 -7.76 -9.35 16.26
N ILE A 117 -8.24 -9.28 17.52
CA ILE A 117 -9.02 -8.12 17.98
C ILE A 117 -8.14 -6.87 18.09
N MET A 118 -6.88 -7.00 18.56
CA MET A 118 -5.91 -5.91 18.59
C MET A 118 -5.57 -5.44 17.17
N PHE A 119 -5.39 -6.39 16.25
CA PHE A 119 -5.22 -6.08 14.83
C PHE A 119 -6.41 -5.26 14.31
N TYR A 120 -7.65 -5.69 14.57
CA TYR A 120 -8.87 -5.00 14.15
C TYR A 120 -8.93 -3.57 14.69
N VAL A 121 -8.70 -3.38 16.00
CA VAL A 121 -8.74 -2.04 16.62
C VAL A 121 -7.71 -1.11 15.99
N MET A 122 -6.47 -1.58 15.78
CA MET A 122 -5.42 -0.76 15.16
C MET A 122 -5.67 -0.51 13.67
N PHE A 123 -6.23 -1.49 12.96
CA PHE A 123 -6.66 -1.37 11.58
C PHE A 123 -7.71 -0.26 11.40
N GLU A 124 -8.70 -0.18 12.29
CA GLU A 124 -9.70 0.89 12.30
C GLU A 124 -9.12 2.23 12.77
N ALA A 125 -8.24 2.22 13.76
CA ALA A 125 -7.59 3.43 14.24
C ALA A 125 -6.81 4.17 13.15
N THR A 126 -6.31 3.46 12.13
CA THR A 126 -5.65 4.11 10.97
C THR A 126 -6.57 5.02 10.17
N LEU A 127 -7.91 4.84 10.24
CA LEU A 127 -8.87 5.65 9.50
C LEU A 127 -8.92 7.10 9.99
N ILE A 128 -8.77 7.31 11.30
CA ILE A 128 -8.91 8.64 11.91
C ILE A 128 -7.85 9.62 11.37
N PRO A 129 -6.53 9.35 11.49
CA PRO A 129 -5.55 10.29 10.99
C PRO A 129 -5.56 10.40 9.46
N THR A 130 -5.84 9.32 8.73
CA THR A 130 -5.93 9.40 7.26
C THR A 130 -7.09 10.25 6.79
N LEU A 131 -8.26 10.12 7.41
CA LEU A 131 -9.42 10.95 7.12
C LEU A 131 -9.10 12.43 7.34
N ILE A 132 -8.49 12.77 8.48
CA ILE A 132 -8.12 14.15 8.81
C ILE A 132 -7.10 14.70 7.81
N ILE A 133 -6.09 13.89 7.41
CA ILE A 133 -5.10 14.30 6.41
C ILE A 133 -5.76 14.60 5.07
N ILE A 134 -6.69 13.78 4.60
CA ILE A 134 -7.39 13.98 3.33
C ILE A 134 -8.29 15.22 3.39
N THR A 135 -9.13 15.33 4.43
CA THR A 135 -10.15 16.39 4.50
C THR A 135 -9.57 17.75 4.80
N ARG A 136 -8.48 17.85 5.57
CA ARG A 136 -7.89 19.12 5.99
C ARG A 136 -6.84 19.65 5.02
N TRP A 137 -5.96 18.79 4.49
CA TRP A 137 -4.83 19.17 3.63
C TRP A 137 -5.00 18.75 2.16
N GLY A 138 -6.15 18.23 1.77
CA GLY A 138 -6.49 17.97 0.37
C GLY A 138 -6.53 19.27 -0.46
N ASN A 139 -6.13 19.20 -1.71
CA ASN A 139 -5.91 20.38 -2.55
C ASN A 139 -7.20 20.98 -3.14
N GLN A 140 -8.29 20.21 -3.27
CA GLN A 140 -9.53 20.66 -3.93
C GLN A 140 -10.72 20.69 -2.97
N THR A 141 -11.79 21.35 -3.39
CA THR A 141 -13.05 21.44 -2.62
C THR A 141 -13.73 20.08 -2.45
N GLU A 142 -13.52 19.15 -3.40
CA GLU A 142 -14.10 17.80 -3.39
C GLU A 142 -13.49 16.87 -2.32
N ARG A 143 -12.47 17.32 -1.59
CA ARG A 143 -11.80 16.55 -0.52
C ARG A 143 -12.76 16.04 0.57
N LEU A 144 -13.83 16.79 0.87
CA LEU A 144 -14.84 16.37 1.85
C LEU A 144 -15.63 15.17 1.33
N ASN A 145 -16.06 15.22 0.07
CA ASN A 145 -16.75 14.10 -0.58
C ASN A 145 -15.83 12.86 -0.66
N ALA A 146 -14.56 13.04 -1.00
CA ALA A 146 -13.59 11.94 -1.00
C ALA A 146 -13.43 11.32 0.39
N GLY A 147 -13.40 12.15 1.44
CA GLY A 147 -13.35 11.70 2.84
C GLY A 147 -14.60 10.91 3.24
N THR A 148 -15.80 11.36 2.86
CA THR A 148 -17.05 10.62 3.15
C THR A 148 -17.10 9.28 2.44
N TYR A 149 -16.71 9.19 1.16
CA TYR A 149 -16.60 7.92 0.44
C TYR A 149 -15.62 6.97 1.15
N PHE A 150 -14.44 7.45 1.49
CA PHE A 150 -13.44 6.66 2.20
C PHE A 150 -13.98 6.10 3.53
N LEU A 151 -14.63 6.93 4.33
CA LEU A 151 -15.21 6.54 5.62
C LEU A 151 -16.31 5.50 5.47
N PHE A 152 -17.31 5.76 4.61
CA PHE A 152 -18.45 4.84 4.47
C PHE A 152 -18.06 3.48 3.89
N TYR A 153 -17.22 3.44 2.85
CA TYR A 153 -16.78 2.17 2.28
C TYR A 153 -16.02 1.33 3.30
N THR A 154 -15.10 1.95 4.05
CA THR A 154 -14.28 1.21 5.02
C THR A 154 -15.09 0.76 6.23
N LEU A 155 -15.96 1.59 6.79
CA LEU A 155 -16.83 1.22 7.92
C LEU A 155 -17.86 0.16 7.53
N ALA A 156 -18.47 0.26 6.34
CA ALA A 156 -19.43 -0.76 5.88
C ALA A 156 -18.78 -2.15 5.74
N GLY A 157 -17.49 -2.20 5.42
CA GLY A 157 -16.74 -3.46 5.38
C GLY A 157 -16.32 -3.96 6.76
N SER A 158 -15.91 -3.07 7.66
CA SER A 158 -15.30 -3.44 8.93
C SER A 158 -16.30 -3.81 10.03
N LEU A 159 -17.50 -3.25 10.03
CA LEU A 159 -18.52 -3.60 11.03
C LEU A 159 -18.94 -5.08 10.97
N PRO A 160 -19.19 -5.69 9.80
CA PRO A 160 -19.42 -7.13 9.72
C PRO A 160 -18.25 -7.96 10.25
N LEU A 161 -17.00 -7.51 10.01
CA LEU A 161 -15.82 -8.19 10.52
C LEU A 161 -15.79 -8.19 12.05
N LEU A 162 -16.16 -7.09 12.72
CA LEU A 162 -16.23 -7.05 14.18
C LEU A 162 -17.20 -8.11 14.72
N VAL A 163 -18.39 -8.18 14.14
CA VAL A 163 -19.38 -9.20 14.53
C VAL A 163 -18.83 -10.62 14.32
N ALA A 164 -18.18 -10.85 13.18
CA ALA A 164 -17.58 -12.14 12.87
C ALA A 164 -16.47 -12.53 13.86
N LEU A 165 -15.64 -11.58 14.30
CA LEU A 165 -14.59 -11.83 15.30
C LEU A 165 -15.16 -12.13 16.70
N LEU A 166 -16.24 -11.46 17.11
CA LEU A 166 -16.91 -11.74 18.38
C LEU A 166 -17.55 -13.13 18.38
N LEU A 167 -18.15 -13.55 17.26
CA LEU A 167 -18.65 -14.91 17.09
C LEU A 167 -17.52 -15.94 17.13
N LEU A 168 -16.37 -15.63 16.50
CA LEU A 168 -15.18 -16.49 16.57
C LEU A 168 -14.68 -16.64 18.01
N GLN A 169 -14.65 -15.56 18.79
CA GLN A 169 -14.24 -15.61 20.19
C GLN A 169 -15.14 -16.52 21.01
N ASN A 170 -16.44 -16.47 20.78
CA ASN A 170 -17.39 -17.34 21.48
C ASN A 170 -17.21 -18.83 21.12
N SER A 171 -16.84 -19.14 19.89
CA SER A 171 -16.66 -20.52 19.41
C SER A 171 -15.27 -21.09 19.76
N ALA A 172 -14.19 -20.31 19.54
CA ALA A 172 -12.81 -20.77 19.73
C ALA A 172 -12.24 -20.48 21.13
N GLY A 173 -12.88 -19.62 21.93
CA GLY A 173 -12.44 -19.22 23.27
C GLY A 173 -11.25 -18.26 23.30
N THR A 174 -10.45 -18.19 22.23
CA THR A 174 -9.26 -17.32 22.12
C THR A 174 -9.16 -16.71 20.72
N LEU A 175 -8.66 -15.47 20.63
CA LEU A 175 -8.39 -14.77 19.36
C LEU A 175 -6.88 -14.58 19.11
N SER A 176 -6.04 -15.34 19.80
CA SER A 176 -4.60 -15.26 19.59
C SER A 176 -4.20 -15.91 18.25
N LEU A 177 -3.49 -15.16 17.42
CA LEU A 177 -2.93 -15.67 16.16
C LEU A 177 -1.94 -16.82 16.35
N LEU A 178 -1.41 -17.00 17.57
CA LEU A 178 -0.49 -18.07 17.91
C LEU A 178 -1.22 -19.41 18.11
N THR A 179 -2.43 -19.37 18.68
CA THR A 179 -3.20 -20.56 19.04
C THR A 179 -4.27 -20.92 18.01
N LEU A 180 -4.77 -19.94 17.26
CA LEU A 180 -5.82 -20.14 16.26
C LEU A 180 -5.50 -21.21 15.19
N PRO A 181 -4.27 -21.34 14.66
CA PRO A 181 -3.96 -22.40 13.70
C PRO A 181 -4.09 -23.83 14.25
N TYR A 182 -4.04 -23.97 15.58
CA TYR A 182 -4.16 -25.26 16.28
C TYR A 182 -5.58 -25.52 16.79
N SER A 183 -6.49 -24.55 16.64
CA SER A 183 -7.90 -24.75 16.97
C SER A 183 -8.55 -25.73 15.98
N PRO A 184 -9.55 -26.53 16.40
CA PRO A 184 -10.23 -27.45 15.50
C PRO A 184 -10.83 -26.65 14.32
N ALA A 185 -10.68 -27.21 13.11
CA ALA A 185 -11.24 -26.59 11.91
C ALA A 185 -12.73 -26.32 12.11
N ILE A 186 -13.14 -25.11 11.85
CA ILE A 186 -14.54 -24.70 11.98
C ILE A 186 -15.30 -25.35 10.83
N HIS A 187 -15.91 -26.51 11.08
CA HIS A 187 -16.76 -27.19 10.11
C HIS A 187 -18.10 -26.49 10.05
N LEU A 188 -18.32 -25.77 9.01
CA LEU A 188 -19.49 -24.93 8.83
C LEU A 188 -20.26 -25.45 7.59
N SER A 189 -21.44 -26.02 7.85
CA SER A 189 -22.30 -26.62 6.82
C SER A 189 -23.53 -25.78 6.49
N THR A 190 -23.78 -24.73 7.26
CA THR A 190 -25.00 -23.93 7.15
C THR A 190 -24.82 -22.66 6.34
N TYR A 191 -25.92 -22.06 5.85
CA TYR A 191 -25.87 -20.74 5.18
C TYR A 191 -25.34 -19.64 6.09
N ALA A 192 -25.57 -19.73 7.40
CA ALA A 192 -25.03 -18.77 8.37
C ALA A 192 -23.50 -18.74 8.34
N ASP A 193 -22.88 -19.87 8.14
CA ASP A 193 -21.43 -20.04 8.12
C ASP A 193 -20.82 -19.41 6.85
N LYS A 194 -21.50 -19.52 5.72
CA LYS A 194 -21.11 -18.85 4.47
C LYS A 194 -21.18 -17.33 4.61
N LEU A 195 -22.20 -16.82 5.31
CA LEU A 195 -22.32 -15.40 5.62
C LEU A 195 -21.22 -14.96 6.60
N TRP A 196 -20.90 -15.77 7.59
CA TRP A 196 -19.80 -15.51 8.51
C TRP A 196 -18.45 -15.44 7.79
N TRP A 197 -18.16 -16.38 6.89
CA TRP A 197 -16.97 -16.34 6.03
C TRP A 197 -16.90 -15.05 5.19
N ALA A 198 -18.02 -14.68 4.57
CA ALA A 198 -18.09 -13.44 3.81
C ALA A 198 -17.85 -12.20 4.69
N ALA A 199 -18.39 -12.16 5.89
CA ALA A 199 -18.18 -11.08 6.84
C ALA A 199 -16.71 -10.96 7.29
N CYS A 200 -16.01 -12.07 7.47
CA CYS A 200 -14.59 -12.11 7.78
C CYS A 200 -13.70 -11.49 6.68
N LEU A 201 -14.07 -11.67 5.41
CA LEU A 201 -13.25 -11.23 4.28
C LEU A 201 -13.66 -9.86 3.72
N LEU A 202 -14.91 -9.45 3.88
CA LEU A 202 -15.47 -8.26 3.26
C LEU A 202 -14.67 -7.00 3.58
N ALA A 203 -14.23 -6.81 4.82
CA ALA A 203 -13.41 -5.67 5.23
C ALA A 203 -12.11 -5.58 4.43
N PHE A 204 -11.45 -6.70 4.24
CA PHE A 204 -10.18 -6.79 3.55
C PHE A 204 -10.35 -6.62 2.04
N LEU A 205 -11.41 -7.18 1.46
CA LEU A 205 -11.75 -7.02 0.04
C LEU A 205 -12.17 -5.59 -0.31
N VAL A 206 -12.71 -4.83 0.63
CA VAL A 206 -12.99 -3.41 0.47
C VAL A 206 -11.71 -2.58 0.60
N LYS A 207 -10.85 -2.87 1.60
CA LYS A 207 -9.56 -2.15 1.78
C LYS A 207 -8.54 -2.50 0.71
N MET A 208 -8.41 -3.77 0.31
CA MET A 208 -7.69 -4.17 -0.87
C MET A 208 -8.70 -4.20 -2.04
N PRO A 209 -8.87 -3.08 -2.75
CA PRO A 209 -10.09 -2.77 -3.49
C PRO A 209 -10.36 -3.79 -4.58
N LEU A 210 -11.29 -4.70 -4.31
CA LEU A 210 -11.85 -5.57 -5.34
C LEU A 210 -12.69 -4.72 -6.29
N TYR A 211 -12.75 -5.10 -7.57
CA TYR A 211 -13.62 -4.43 -8.54
C TYR A 211 -15.06 -4.35 -7.99
N GLY A 212 -15.73 -3.23 -8.15
CA GLY A 212 -17.03 -2.93 -7.53
C GLY A 212 -16.94 -2.20 -6.19
N ALA A 213 -16.03 -2.58 -5.29
CA ALA A 213 -15.78 -1.89 -4.02
C ALA A 213 -14.60 -0.89 -4.10
N HIS A 214 -14.09 -0.58 -5.29
CA HIS A 214 -12.87 0.21 -5.50
C HIS A 214 -13.08 1.72 -5.63
N LEU A 215 -14.31 2.21 -5.78
CA LEU A 215 -14.58 3.61 -6.15
C LEU A 215 -14.09 4.66 -5.13
N TRP A 216 -13.94 4.27 -3.88
CA TRP A 216 -13.38 5.13 -2.84
C TRP A 216 -11.89 5.46 -3.08
N LEU A 217 -11.13 4.52 -3.66
CA LEU A 217 -9.69 4.62 -3.79
C LEU A 217 -9.25 5.72 -4.78
N PRO A 218 -9.73 5.78 -6.03
CA PRO A 218 -9.35 6.86 -6.94
C PRO A 218 -9.73 8.24 -6.39
N LYS A 219 -10.92 8.38 -5.77
CA LYS A 219 -11.35 9.64 -5.17
C LYS A 219 -10.44 10.05 -4.00
N ALA A 220 -10.13 9.12 -3.10
CA ALA A 220 -9.26 9.39 -1.97
C ALA A 220 -7.83 9.77 -2.42
N HIS A 221 -7.24 9.07 -3.40
CA HIS A 221 -5.89 9.33 -3.90
C HIS A 221 -5.75 10.65 -4.65
N VAL A 222 -6.75 11.00 -5.44
CA VAL A 222 -6.75 12.25 -6.22
C VAL A 222 -6.76 13.46 -5.32
N GLU A 223 -7.59 13.43 -4.26
CA GLU A 223 -7.77 14.55 -3.34
C GLU A 223 -6.75 14.57 -2.18
N ALA A 224 -6.12 13.44 -1.87
CA ALA A 224 -5.12 13.40 -0.79
C ALA A 224 -3.89 14.27 -1.09
N PRO A 225 -3.29 14.89 -0.05
CA PRO A 225 -1.96 15.47 -0.16
C PRO A 225 -0.94 14.35 -0.44
N ILE A 226 0.27 14.72 -0.90
CA ILE A 226 1.29 13.75 -1.35
C ILE A 226 1.56 12.64 -0.31
N ALA A 227 1.81 12.99 0.97
CA ALA A 227 2.07 11.97 1.99
C ALA A 227 0.84 11.08 2.24
N GLY A 228 -0.39 11.64 2.13
CA GLY A 228 -1.62 10.86 2.20
C GLY A 228 -1.73 9.84 1.08
N SER A 229 -1.46 10.23 -0.17
CA SER A 229 -1.48 9.31 -1.31
C SER A 229 -0.37 8.25 -1.23
N MET A 230 0.83 8.61 -0.74
CA MET A 230 1.93 7.67 -0.53
C MET A 230 1.55 6.56 0.45
N ILE A 231 1.04 6.90 1.63
CA ILE A 231 0.73 5.92 2.66
C ILE A 231 -0.50 5.07 2.31
N LEU A 232 -1.50 5.67 1.66
CA LEU A 232 -2.64 4.95 1.12
C LEU A 232 -2.19 3.85 0.14
N ALA A 233 -1.36 4.22 -0.84
CA ALA A 233 -0.87 3.29 -1.85
C ALA A 233 0.10 2.25 -1.29
N ALA A 234 1.04 2.67 -0.45
CA ALA A 234 2.15 1.82 -0.04
C ALA A 234 1.82 0.88 1.12
N VAL A 235 0.95 1.27 2.07
CA VAL A 235 0.72 0.51 3.30
C VAL A 235 -0.75 0.17 3.55
N LEU A 236 -1.67 1.14 3.44
CA LEU A 236 -3.06 0.90 3.82
C LEU A 236 -3.75 -0.16 2.97
N LEU A 237 -3.45 -0.23 1.66
CA LEU A 237 -3.93 -1.32 0.80
C LEU A 237 -3.37 -2.67 1.25
N LYS A 238 -2.12 -2.72 1.70
CA LYS A 238 -1.42 -3.93 2.13
C LYS A 238 -1.90 -4.46 3.49
N LEU A 239 -2.48 -3.60 4.33
CA LEU A 239 -3.21 -4.05 5.51
C LEU A 239 -4.38 -4.99 5.15
N GLY A 240 -5.06 -4.72 4.04
CA GLY A 240 -6.09 -5.63 3.51
C GLY A 240 -5.52 -7.00 3.13
N GLY A 241 -4.42 -7.02 2.36
CA GLY A 241 -3.75 -8.27 1.96
C GLY A 241 -3.18 -9.04 3.15
N TYR A 242 -2.54 -8.35 4.09
CA TYR A 242 -2.04 -8.94 5.32
C TYR A 242 -3.16 -9.56 6.16
N GLY A 243 -4.26 -8.82 6.35
CA GLY A 243 -5.42 -9.31 7.08
C GLY A 243 -6.07 -10.52 6.40
N MET A 244 -6.18 -10.52 5.07
CA MET A 244 -6.66 -11.69 4.32
C MET A 244 -5.77 -12.92 4.58
N ILE A 245 -4.45 -12.80 4.44
CA ILE A 245 -3.54 -13.94 4.67
C ILE A 245 -3.70 -14.47 6.09
N ARG A 246 -3.81 -13.61 7.10
CA ARG A 246 -4.02 -14.03 8.51
C ARG A 246 -5.34 -14.77 8.72
N MET A 247 -6.40 -14.29 8.13
CA MET A 247 -7.72 -14.91 8.25
C MET A 247 -7.83 -16.21 7.44
N MET A 248 -7.14 -16.31 6.28
CA MET A 248 -7.17 -17.50 5.42
C MET A 248 -6.66 -18.76 6.12
N VAL A 249 -5.71 -18.64 7.05
CA VAL A 249 -5.21 -19.78 7.84
C VAL A 249 -6.33 -20.44 8.64
N MET A 250 -7.30 -19.65 9.13
CA MET A 250 -8.44 -20.16 9.90
C MET A 250 -9.60 -20.65 9.02
N LEU A 251 -9.75 -20.03 7.86
CA LEU A 251 -10.88 -20.24 6.96
C LEU A 251 -10.58 -21.25 5.85
N GLU A 252 -9.47 -22.00 5.95
CA GLU A 252 -8.96 -22.86 4.88
C GLU A 252 -10.01 -23.76 4.22
N PRO A 253 -10.78 -24.59 4.95
CA PRO A 253 -11.70 -25.53 4.31
C PRO A 253 -12.83 -24.84 3.56
N LEU A 254 -13.42 -23.78 4.11
CA LEU A 254 -14.51 -23.03 3.50
C LEU A 254 -14.06 -22.19 2.30
N THR A 255 -12.86 -21.64 2.39
CA THR A 255 -12.34 -20.78 1.33
C THR A 255 -12.16 -21.56 0.03
N LYS A 256 -11.73 -22.81 0.07
CA LYS A 256 -11.58 -23.66 -1.12
C LYS A 256 -12.91 -23.83 -1.89
N GLU A 257 -14.03 -23.84 -1.19
CA GLU A 257 -15.37 -23.98 -1.82
C GLU A 257 -15.92 -22.63 -2.28
N LEU A 258 -15.76 -21.58 -1.48
CA LEU A 258 -16.44 -20.31 -1.68
C LEU A 258 -15.61 -19.28 -2.47
N SER A 259 -14.32 -19.47 -2.64
CA SER A 259 -13.42 -18.48 -3.28
C SER A 259 -13.61 -18.34 -4.79
N TYR A 260 -14.15 -19.35 -5.48
CA TYR A 260 -14.28 -19.38 -6.94
C TYR A 260 -14.83 -18.07 -7.55
N PRO A 261 -16.03 -17.58 -7.16
CA PRO A 261 -16.57 -16.36 -7.74
C PRO A 261 -15.70 -15.13 -7.47
N PHE A 262 -15.06 -15.06 -6.31
CA PHE A 262 -14.21 -13.93 -5.94
C PHE A 262 -12.89 -13.91 -6.73
N ILE A 263 -12.31 -15.08 -7.01
CA ILE A 263 -11.12 -15.20 -7.86
C ILE A 263 -11.42 -14.73 -9.27
N VAL A 264 -12.50 -15.23 -9.87
CA VAL A 264 -12.93 -14.82 -11.23
C VAL A 264 -13.22 -13.33 -11.28
N PHE A 265 -13.91 -12.80 -10.27
CA PHE A 265 -14.24 -11.38 -10.19
C PHE A 265 -13.02 -10.49 -9.97
N ALA A 266 -12.02 -10.97 -9.21
CA ALA A 266 -10.74 -10.28 -9.05
C ALA A 266 -9.98 -10.19 -10.38
N LEU A 267 -9.88 -11.30 -11.12
CA LEU A 267 -9.22 -11.34 -12.43
C LEU A 267 -9.94 -10.50 -13.48
N TRP A 268 -11.27 -10.55 -13.50
CA TRP A 268 -12.08 -9.66 -14.34
C TRP A 268 -11.81 -8.19 -13.99
N GLY A 269 -11.70 -7.89 -12.70
CA GLY A 269 -11.35 -6.56 -12.20
C GLY A 269 -10.02 -6.05 -12.73
N VAL A 270 -9.01 -6.89 -12.88
CA VAL A 270 -7.71 -6.53 -13.47
C VAL A 270 -7.87 -5.98 -14.89
N ILE A 271 -8.66 -6.65 -15.72
CA ILE A 271 -8.91 -6.25 -17.11
C ILE A 271 -9.71 -4.94 -17.15
N MET A 272 -10.78 -4.86 -16.38
CA MET A 272 -11.67 -3.70 -16.37
C MET A 272 -10.95 -2.44 -15.86
N THR A 273 -10.23 -2.53 -14.73
CA THR A 273 -9.49 -1.38 -14.19
C THR A 273 -8.32 -0.98 -15.07
N GLY A 274 -7.62 -1.94 -15.68
CA GLY A 274 -6.58 -1.66 -16.68
C GLY A 274 -7.13 -0.94 -17.91
N SER A 275 -8.28 -1.33 -18.43
CA SER A 275 -8.93 -0.65 -19.56
C SER A 275 -9.40 0.77 -19.20
N ILE A 276 -9.85 0.98 -17.95
CA ILE A 276 -10.18 2.30 -17.43
C ILE A 276 -8.92 3.19 -17.38
N CYS A 277 -7.75 2.65 -16.99
CA CYS A 277 -6.48 3.40 -16.98
C CYS A 277 -6.13 4.00 -18.34
N LEU A 278 -6.37 3.28 -19.44
CA LEU A 278 -6.09 3.75 -20.80
C LEU A 278 -6.95 4.96 -21.21
N ARG A 279 -8.07 5.19 -20.56
CA ARG A 279 -9.00 6.31 -20.85
C ARG A 279 -8.90 7.46 -19.85
N GLN A 280 -8.04 7.35 -18.82
CA GLN A 280 -7.88 8.41 -17.83
C GLN A 280 -7.10 9.58 -18.43
N THR A 281 -7.55 10.79 -18.13
CA THR A 281 -6.87 12.04 -18.46
C THR A 281 -6.01 12.55 -17.32
N ASP A 282 -6.41 12.25 -16.08
CA ASP A 282 -5.72 12.66 -14.86
C ASP A 282 -4.64 11.66 -14.45
N LEU A 283 -3.43 12.15 -14.20
CA LEU A 283 -2.26 11.35 -13.86
C LEU A 283 -2.43 10.63 -12.51
N LYS A 284 -2.95 11.33 -11.48
CA LYS A 284 -3.18 10.72 -10.16
C LYS A 284 -4.25 9.62 -10.23
N SER A 285 -5.32 9.83 -11.00
CA SER A 285 -6.37 8.83 -11.15
C SER A 285 -5.86 7.58 -11.88
N LEU A 286 -5.03 7.75 -12.93
CA LEU A 286 -4.41 6.64 -13.64
C LEU A 286 -3.57 5.77 -12.71
N ILE A 287 -2.70 6.39 -11.89
CA ILE A 287 -1.86 5.68 -10.91
C ILE A 287 -2.75 4.98 -9.85
N ALA A 288 -3.85 5.59 -9.43
CA ALA A 288 -4.77 4.98 -8.49
C ALA A 288 -5.48 3.75 -9.07
N TYR A 289 -5.97 3.80 -10.31
CA TYR A 289 -6.59 2.64 -10.98
C TYR A 289 -5.58 1.53 -11.26
N SER A 290 -4.32 1.86 -11.58
CA SER A 290 -3.26 0.85 -11.74
C SER A 290 -3.00 0.08 -10.44
N SER A 291 -3.10 0.74 -9.28
CA SER A 291 -2.98 0.04 -8.00
C SER A 291 -4.15 -0.91 -7.73
N VAL A 292 -5.37 -0.59 -8.21
CA VAL A 292 -6.51 -1.52 -8.12
C VAL A 292 -6.27 -2.78 -8.95
N SER A 293 -5.71 -2.66 -10.16
CA SER A 293 -5.41 -3.81 -11.02
C SER A 293 -4.36 -4.73 -10.38
N HIS A 294 -3.23 -4.20 -9.89
CA HIS A 294 -2.21 -5.01 -9.22
C HIS A 294 -2.72 -5.65 -7.92
N MET A 295 -3.53 -4.92 -7.13
CA MET A 295 -4.13 -5.50 -5.92
C MET A 295 -5.20 -6.56 -6.25
N GLY A 296 -5.85 -6.50 -7.40
CA GLY A 296 -6.71 -7.57 -7.90
C GLY A 296 -5.96 -8.89 -8.09
N LEU A 297 -4.74 -8.86 -8.66
CA LEU A 297 -3.87 -10.03 -8.76
C LEU A 297 -3.45 -10.56 -7.39
N VAL A 298 -3.10 -9.66 -6.45
CA VAL A 298 -2.77 -10.05 -5.06
C VAL A 298 -3.96 -10.76 -4.41
N ALA A 299 -5.18 -10.23 -4.55
CA ALA A 299 -6.38 -10.85 -4.01
C ALA A 299 -6.61 -12.25 -4.57
N ALA A 300 -6.48 -12.42 -5.88
CA ALA A 300 -6.61 -13.72 -6.53
C ALA A 300 -5.57 -14.72 -6.02
N GLY A 301 -4.30 -14.29 -5.88
CA GLY A 301 -3.21 -15.13 -5.37
C GLY A 301 -3.43 -15.59 -3.93
N ILE A 302 -3.99 -14.73 -3.06
CA ILE A 302 -4.29 -15.09 -1.67
C ILE A 302 -5.48 -16.06 -1.60
N LEU A 303 -6.53 -15.84 -2.39
CA LEU A 303 -7.75 -16.66 -2.37
C LEU A 303 -7.52 -18.10 -2.82
N ILE A 304 -6.49 -18.38 -3.62
CA ILE A 304 -6.14 -19.75 -4.07
C ILE A 304 -5.50 -20.59 -2.95
N GLN A 305 -4.97 -19.94 -1.90
CA GLN A 305 -4.35 -20.61 -0.73
C GLN A 305 -3.19 -21.55 -1.07
N THR A 306 -2.38 -21.23 -2.08
CA THR A 306 -1.15 -21.95 -2.37
C THR A 306 0.07 -21.23 -1.76
N PRO A 307 1.15 -21.93 -1.38
CA PRO A 307 2.36 -21.30 -0.88
C PRO A 307 2.94 -20.28 -1.87
N TRP A 308 2.94 -20.60 -3.16
CA TRP A 308 3.39 -19.71 -4.23
C TRP A 308 2.48 -18.48 -4.41
N GLY A 309 1.17 -18.65 -4.21
CA GLY A 309 0.22 -17.55 -4.21
C GLY A 309 0.46 -16.57 -3.07
N PHE A 310 0.71 -17.07 -1.86
CA PHE A 310 0.99 -16.24 -0.69
C PHE A 310 2.33 -15.49 -0.82
N THR A 311 3.39 -16.17 -1.23
CA THR A 311 4.71 -15.54 -1.44
C THR A 311 4.67 -14.51 -2.56
N GLY A 312 4.07 -14.85 -3.69
CA GLY A 312 3.88 -13.91 -4.80
C GLY A 312 3.08 -12.69 -4.39
N ALA A 313 1.99 -12.88 -3.62
CA ALA A 313 1.20 -11.79 -3.07
C ALA A 313 2.03 -10.87 -2.17
N LEU A 314 2.86 -11.42 -1.26
CA LEU A 314 3.72 -10.65 -0.37
C LEU A 314 4.77 -9.84 -1.13
N ILE A 315 5.47 -10.47 -2.08
CA ILE A 315 6.46 -9.80 -2.93
C ILE A 315 5.82 -8.65 -3.70
N LEU A 316 4.67 -8.91 -4.34
CA LEU A 316 3.97 -7.89 -5.11
C LEU A 316 3.45 -6.74 -4.22
N MET A 317 2.96 -7.03 -3.02
CA MET A 317 2.57 -6.00 -2.06
C MET A 317 3.72 -5.05 -1.73
N ILE A 318 4.92 -5.57 -1.45
CA ILE A 318 6.07 -4.75 -1.07
C ILE A 318 6.60 -3.97 -2.28
N ALA A 319 6.82 -4.65 -3.40
CA ALA A 319 7.35 -4.06 -4.61
C ALA A 319 6.40 -2.97 -5.17
N HIS A 320 5.10 -3.27 -5.27
CA HIS A 320 4.10 -2.28 -5.66
C HIS A 320 3.98 -1.14 -4.63
N GLY A 321 4.23 -1.39 -3.34
CA GLY A 321 4.25 -0.35 -2.31
C GLY A 321 5.27 0.74 -2.62
N LEU A 322 6.49 0.36 -2.95
CA LEU A 322 7.58 1.28 -3.29
C LEU A 322 7.39 1.92 -4.67
N THR A 323 6.93 1.17 -5.67
CA THR A 323 6.74 1.71 -7.04
C THR A 323 5.58 2.68 -7.11
N SER A 324 4.43 2.37 -6.52
CA SER A 324 3.26 3.26 -6.54
C SER A 324 3.51 4.55 -5.75
N SER A 325 4.17 4.48 -4.59
CA SER A 325 4.54 5.68 -3.84
C SER A 325 5.53 6.55 -4.62
N ALA A 326 6.51 5.97 -5.33
CA ALA A 326 7.41 6.68 -6.22
C ALA A 326 6.65 7.40 -7.35
N LEU A 327 5.71 6.73 -8.01
CA LEU A 327 4.88 7.32 -9.05
C LEU A 327 4.01 8.48 -8.54
N PHE A 328 3.43 8.36 -7.34
CA PHE A 328 2.70 9.48 -6.73
C PHE A 328 3.62 10.66 -6.40
N CYS A 329 4.86 10.41 -5.97
CA CYS A 329 5.85 11.47 -5.77
C CYS A 329 6.18 12.18 -7.08
N LEU A 330 6.43 11.43 -8.17
CA LEU A 330 6.68 11.98 -9.49
C LEU A 330 5.47 12.77 -10.03
N ALA A 331 4.25 12.26 -9.83
CA ALA A 331 3.04 12.98 -10.21
C ALA A 331 2.91 14.30 -9.45
N ASN A 332 3.30 14.32 -8.18
CA ASN A 332 3.28 15.55 -7.40
C ASN A 332 4.36 16.55 -7.82
N THR A 333 5.55 16.11 -8.18
CA THR A 333 6.61 17.01 -8.69
C THR A 333 6.19 17.69 -10.00
N ASN A 334 5.45 16.97 -10.86
CA ASN A 334 4.85 17.58 -12.04
C ASN A 334 3.74 18.58 -11.64
N TYR A 335 2.86 18.21 -10.71
CA TYR A 335 1.78 19.07 -10.23
C TYR A 335 2.29 20.36 -9.58
N GLU A 336 3.34 20.32 -8.79
CA GLU A 336 3.94 21.51 -8.16
C GLU A 336 4.47 22.52 -9.19
N ARG A 337 4.83 22.05 -10.40
CA ARG A 337 5.34 22.89 -11.50
C ARG A 337 4.26 23.35 -12.47
N THR A 338 3.36 22.46 -12.82
CA THR A 338 2.34 22.71 -13.85
C THR A 338 1.01 23.20 -13.30
N HIS A 339 0.80 23.06 -11.97
CA HIS A 339 -0.46 23.29 -11.27
C HIS A 339 -1.67 22.60 -11.91
N SER A 340 -1.42 21.59 -12.76
CA SER A 340 -2.44 20.79 -13.42
C SER A 340 -2.20 19.30 -13.20
N ARG A 341 -3.29 18.51 -13.16
CA ARG A 341 -3.23 17.04 -13.04
C ARG A 341 -3.35 16.35 -14.40
N THR A 342 -3.79 17.07 -15.42
CA THR A 342 -4.07 16.52 -16.75
C THR A 342 -2.79 16.25 -17.51
N MET A 343 -2.64 15.03 -18.04
CA MET A 343 -1.44 14.61 -18.77
C MET A 343 -1.18 15.43 -20.02
N ILE A 344 -2.24 15.89 -20.70
CA ILE A 344 -2.12 16.68 -21.93
C ILE A 344 -1.46 18.04 -21.66
N LEU A 345 -1.76 18.66 -20.50
CA LEU A 345 -1.17 19.95 -20.12
C LEU A 345 0.26 19.81 -19.60
N ALA A 346 0.65 18.64 -19.11
CA ALA A 346 1.96 18.34 -18.53
C ALA A 346 2.84 17.51 -19.49
N ARG A 347 2.75 17.74 -20.80
CA ARG A 347 3.54 17.00 -21.82
C ARG A 347 4.89 17.66 -22.08
N GLY A 348 5.82 16.90 -22.70
CA GLY A 348 7.11 17.43 -23.17
C GLY A 348 8.12 17.74 -22.07
N LEU A 349 7.92 17.25 -20.86
CA LEU A 349 8.77 17.55 -19.71
C LEU A 349 10.22 17.06 -19.86
N GLN A 350 10.48 16.10 -20.75
CA GLN A 350 11.83 15.61 -21.06
C GLN A 350 12.79 16.71 -21.49
N MET A 351 12.30 17.70 -22.23
CA MET A 351 13.13 18.78 -22.75
C MET A 351 13.63 19.73 -21.66
N VAL A 352 12.83 19.89 -20.58
CA VAL A 352 13.14 20.82 -19.48
C VAL A 352 13.76 20.11 -18.29
N LEU A 353 13.32 18.87 -18.00
CA LEU A 353 13.67 18.14 -16.79
C LEU A 353 14.23 16.73 -17.11
N PRO A 354 15.38 16.59 -17.80
CA PRO A 354 15.89 15.30 -18.28
C PRO A 354 16.17 14.29 -17.17
N LEU A 355 16.69 14.71 -16.01
CA LEU A 355 16.94 13.82 -14.87
C LEU A 355 15.64 13.28 -14.25
N MET A 356 14.60 14.11 -14.17
CA MET A 356 13.30 13.64 -13.71
C MET A 356 12.68 12.63 -14.67
N THR A 357 12.90 12.80 -15.97
CA THR A 357 12.46 11.83 -16.99
C THR A 357 13.10 10.46 -16.80
N ALA A 358 14.37 10.38 -16.40
CA ALA A 358 15.02 9.11 -16.08
C ALA A 358 14.32 8.41 -14.92
N TRP A 359 13.94 9.15 -13.84
CA TRP A 359 13.18 8.58 -12.74
C TRP A 359 11.78 8.11 -13.18
N TRP A 360 11.08 8.89 -14.01
CA TRP A 360 9.80 8.49 -14.59
C TRP A 360 9.93 7.20 -15.40
N PHE A 361 10.98 7.08 -16.20
CA PHE A 361 11.24 5.88 -17.00
C PHE A 361 11.45 4.65 -16.12
N ILE A 362 12.36 4.72 -15.14
CA ILE A 362 12.62 3.60 -14.21
C ILE A 362 11.36 3.23 -13.43
N ALA A 363 10.60 4.20 -12.92
CA ALA A 363 9.38 3.93 -12.17
C ALA A 363 8.26 3.34 -13.04
N SER A 364 8.13 3.76 -14.29
CA SER A 364 7.16 3.19 -15.23
C SER A 364 7.52 1.76 -15.64
N LEU A 365 8.83 1.47 -15.84
CA LEU A 365 9.32 0.11 -16.10
C LEU A 365 9.11 -0.80 -14.88
N ALA A 366 9.27 -0.26 -13.67
CA ALA A 366 8.99 -1.00 -12.44
C ALA A 366 7.51 -1.34 -12.31
N ASN A 367 6.62 -0.43 -12.69
CA ASN A 367 5.18 -0.68 -12.69
C ASN A 367 4.75 -1.67 -13.79
N LEU A 368 5.47 -1.72 -14.90
CA LEU A 368 5.28 -2.68 -15.99
C LEU A 368 5.78 -4.09 -15.63
N ALA A 369 6.45 -4.23 -14.50
CA ALA A 369 7.07 -5.48 -14.07
C ALA A 369 8.15 -6.01 -15.05
N LEU A 370 9.06 -5.12 -15.49
CA LEU A 370 10.14 -5.53 -16.37
C LEU A 370 11.19 -6.38 -15.62
N PRO A 371 11.74 -7.45 -16.22
CA PRO A 371 12.90 -8.14 -15.66
C PRO A 371 14.09 -7.18 -15.47
N PRO A 372 14.85 -7.21 -14.37
CA PRO A 372 14.85 -8.16 -13.24
C PRO A 372 14.09 -7.67 -11.98
N LEU A 373 13.15 -6.75 -12.10
CA LEU A 373 12.51 -6.08 -10.96
C LEU A 373 11.64 -7.04 -10.11
N PRO A 374 11.52 -6.82 -8.80
CA PRO A 374 10.79 -7.72 -7.90
C PRO A 374 9.30 -7.79 -8.19
N ASN A 375 8.71 -6.77 -8.86
CA ASN A 375 7.32 -6.82 -9.31
C ASN A 375 7.06 -8.02 -10.22
N LEU A 376 7.97 -8.31 -11.17
CA LEU A 376 7.86 -9.47 -12.05
C LEU A 376 7.88 -10.80 -11.27
N MET A 377 8.75 -10.92 -10.27
CA MET A 377 8.81 -12.14 -9.45
C MET A 377 7.48 -12.41 -8.74
N GLY A 378 6.89 -11.36 -8.16
CA GLY A 378 5.57 -11.46 -7.53
C GLY A 378 4.46 -11.85 -8.52
N GLU A 379 4.42 -11.22 -9.69
CA GLU A 379 3.45 -11.55 -10.73
C GLU A 379 3.62 -12.98 -11.25
N LEU A 380 4.84 -13.42 -11.55
CA LEU A 380 5.09 -14.78 -12.03
C LEU A 380 4.66 -15.85 -11.02
N MET A 381 4.92 -15.63 -9.73
CA MET A 381 4.49 -16.57 -8.70
C MET A 381 2.95 -16.63 -8.56
N ILE A 382 2.28 -15.50 -8.68
CA ILE A 382 0.82 -15.48 -8.70
C ILE A 382 0.29 -16.15 -9.97
N LEU A 383 0.87 -15.88 -11.12
CA LEU A 383 0.49 -16.49 -12.39
C LEU A 383 0.64 -18.01 -12.37
N THR A 384 1.75 -18.53 -11.82
CA THR A 384 1.95 -19.98 -11.67
C THR A 384 0.95 -20.62 -10.72
N SER A 385 0.60 -19.93 -9.62
CA SER A 385 -0.43 -20.41 -8.69
C SER A 385 -1.83 -20.42 -9.32
N LEU A 386 -2.18 -19.40 -10.10
CA LEU A 386 -3.41 -19.29 -10.86
C LEU A 386 -3.52 -20.36 -11.95
N PHE A 387 -2.43 -20.60 -12.68
CA PHE A 387 -2.35 -21.64 -13.72
C PHE A 387 -2.58 -23.03 -13.13
N ASN A 388 -1.98 -23.33 -11.98
CA ASN A 388 -2.20 -24.58 -11.26
C ASN A 388 -3.65 -24.77 -10.82
N TRP A 389 -4.35 -23.68 -10.47
CA TRP A 389 -5.76 -23.72 -10.10
C TRP A 389 -6.66 -23.92 -11.33
N SER A 390 -6.42 -23.20 -12.44
CA SER A 390 -7.14 -23.35 -13.72
C SER A 390 -6.33 -22.76 -14.88
N PRO A 391 -6.06 -23.53 -15.96
CA PRO A 391 -5.33 -23.01 -17.13
C PRO A 391 -6.00 -21.80 -17.80
N TRP A 392 -7.32 -21.68 -17.74
CA TRP A 392 -8.07 -20.57 -18.33
C TRP A 392 -7.74 -19.21 -17.70
N THR A 393 -7.24 -19.20 -16.47
CA THR A 393 -6.80 -17.96 -15.81
C THR A 393 -5.64 -17.29 -16.54
N LEU A 394 -4.82 -18.07 -17.27
CA LEU A 394 -3.71 -17.53 -18.04
C LEU A 394 -4.19 -16.59 -19.16
N ALA A 395 -5.33 -16.85 -19.77
CA ALA A 395 -5.89 -15.95 -20.78
C ALA A 395 -6.28 -14.59 -20.16
N LEU A 396 -6.95 -14.62 -19.01
CA LEU A 396 -7.35 -13.39 -18.32
C LEU A 396 -6.15 -12.58 -17.82
N THR A 397 -5.20 -13.25 -17.19
CA THR A 397 -3.99 -12.60 -16.67
C THR A 397 -3.07 -12.11 -17.79
N GLY A 398 -2.94 -12.86 -18.89
CA GLY A 398 -2.18 -12.45 -20.06
C GLY A 398 -2.75 -11.19 -20.72
N VAL A 399 -4.06 -11.08 -20.87
CA VAL A 399 -4.69 -9.83 -21.32
C VAL A 399 -4.44 -8.72 -20.30
N GLY A 400 -4.53 -9.01 -19.00
CA GLY A 400 -4.22 -8.06 -17.94
C GLY A 400 -2.80 -7.49 -18.05
N THR A 401 -1.79 -8.34 -18.21
CA THR A 401 -0.37 -7.91 -18.35
C THR A 401 -0.12 -7.08 -19.62
N LEU A 402 -0.77 -7.40 -20.73
CA LEU A 402 -0.70 -6.58 -21.94
C LEU A 402 -1.28 -5.18 -21.70
N ILE A 403 -2.40 -5.08 -21.02
CA ILE A 403 -3.03 -3.80 -20.69
C ILE A 403 -2.15 -3.00 -19.71
N THR A 404 -1.51 -3.66 -18.72
CA THR A 404 -0.60 -2.98 -17.78
C THR A 404 0.61 -2.42 -18.51
N ALA A 405 1.16 -3.13 -19.49
CA ALA A 405 2.21 -2.61 -20.36
C ALA A 405 1.72 -1.39 -21.16
N GLY A 406 0.52 -1.46 -21.71
CA GLY A 406 -0.06 -0.38 -22.49
C GLY A 406 -0.21 0.91 -21.67
N TYR A 407 -0.88 0.89 -20.51
CA TYR A 407 -1.10 2.13 -19.76
C TYR A 407 0.16 2.67 -19.08
N SER A 408 1.12 1.84 -18.69
CA SER A 408 2.38 2.31 -18.08
C SER A 408 3.25 3.05 -19.09
N LEU A 409 3.37 2.52 -20.31
CA LEU A 409 4.04 3.22 -21.41
C LEU A 409 3.26 4.47 -21.86
N TYR A 410 1.93 4.39 -21.94
CA TYR A 410 1.07 5.52 -22.26
C TYR A 410 1.29 6.68 -21.27
N MET A 411 1.30 6.41 -19.97
CA MET A 411 1.56 7.40 -18.93
C MET A 411 2.91 8.09 -19.13
N PHE A 412 3.97 7.32 -19.42
CA PHE A 412 5.31 7.85 -19.65
C PHE A 412 5.37 8.70 -20.93
N LEU A 413 4.84 8.20 -22.04
CA LEU A 413 4.89 8.88 -23.34
C LEU A 413 4.11 10.19 -23.31
N MET A 414 2.92 10.20 -22.73
CA MET A 414 2.07 11.39 -22.69
C MET A 414 2.64 12.50 -21.81
N THR A 415 3.34 12.18 -20.74
CA THR A 415 3.89 13.19 -19.82
C THR A 415 5.28 13.67 -20.24
N GLN A 416 6.13 12.78 -20.77
CA GLN A 416 7.54 13.10 -21.00
C GLN A 416 7.83 13.49 -22.46
N ARG A 417 7.12 12.92 -23.42
CA ARG A 417 7.33 13.19 -24.85
C ARG A 417 6.35 14.23 -25.41
N GLY A 418 6.63 14.67 -26.63
CA GLY A 418 5.84 15.67 -27.36
C GLY A 418 6.40 17.09 -27.27
N PRO A 419 5.80 18.03 -27.99
CA PRO A 419 6.22 19.45 -27.97
C PRO A 419 5.84 20.07 -26.62
N LEU A 420 6.72 20.89 -26.07
CA LEU A 420 6.47 21.61 -24.84
C LEU A 420 5.38 22.67 -25.08
N PRO A 421 4.33 22.72 -24.24
CA PRO A 421 3.32 23.78 -24.31
C PRO A 421 3.93 25.14 -23.94
N SER A 422 3.44 26.21 -24.57
CA SER A 422 3.96 27.56 -24.35
C SER A 422 3.91 28.05 -22.91
N HIS A 423 2.93 27.59 -22.12
CA HIS A 423 2.78 27.95 -20.72
C HIS A 423 3.80 27.26 -19.80
N LEU A 424 4.56 26.27 -20.28
CA LEU A 424 5.55 25.53 -19.49
C LEU A 424 7.02 25.95 -19.80
N ILE A 425 7.24 27.00 -20.56
CA ILE A 425 8.61 27.43 -20.94
C ILE A 425 9.42 27.88 -19.71
N ALA A 426 8.78 28.47 -18.69
CA ALA A 426 9.44 28.99 -17.48
C ALA A 426 9.16 28.13 -16.26
N LEU A 427 9.56 26.85 -16.29
CA LEU A 427 9.42 25.95 -15.13
C LEU A 427 10.59 26.10 -14.15
N PRO A 428 10.34 25.99 -12.81
CA PRO A 428 11.42 25.95 -11.83
C PRO A 428 12.27 24.66 -12.00
N PRO A 429 13.60 24.76 -11.74
CA PRO A 429 14.51 23.62 -11.85
C PRO A 429 14.18 22.52 -10.83
N THR A 430 14.80 21.35 -11.03
CA THR A 430 14.67 20.24 -10.07
C THR A 430 15.49 20.51 -8.81
N TYR A 431 14.94 20.10 -7.65
CA TYR A 431 15.61 20.24 -6.36
C TYR A 431 16.28 18.91 -5.95
N SER A 432 17.41 19.00 -5.27
CA SER A 432 18.15 17.84 -4.73
C SER A 432 17.28 16.95 -3.84
N ARG A 433 16.34 17.54 -3.08
CA ARG A 433 15.35 16.82 -2.26
C ARG A 433 14.50 15.86 -3.08
N GLU A 434 14.04 16.26 -4.27
CA GLU A 434 13.20 15.43 -5.16
C GLU A 434 14.00 14.22 -5.67
N HIS A 435 15.25 14.43 -6.07
CA HIS A 435 16.13 13.34 -6.51
C HIS A 435 16.45 12.37 -5.35
N LEU A 436 16.74 12.89 -4.16
CA LEU A 436 16.96 12.06 -2.97
C LEU A 436 15.74 11.20 -2.66
N LEU A 437 14.52 11.77 -2.75
CA LEU A 437 13.28 11.07 -2.52
C LEU A 437 13.10 9.92 -3.53
N MET A 438 13.44 10.13 -4.80
CA MET A 438 13.37 9.07 -5.82
C MET A 438 14.41 7.97 -5.59
N VAL A 439 15.64 8.33 -5.24
CA VAL A 439 16.68 7.35 -4.87
C VAL A 439 16.23 6.48 -3.70
N LEU A 440 15.68 7.06 -2.64
CA LEU A 440 15.23 6.33 -1.46
C LEU A 440 14.03 5.41 -1.72
N HIS A 441 13.24 5.62 -2.79
CA HIS A 441 12.20 4.68 -3.22
C HIS A 441 12.76 3.54 -4.08
N LEU A 442 13.64 3.87 -5.05
CA LEU A 442 14.11 2.91 -6.03
C LEU A 442 15.29 2.07 -5.53
N LEU A 443 16.13 2.61 -4.64
CA LEU A 443 17.27 1.88 -4.08
C LEU A 443 16.84 0.61 -3.34
N PRO A 444 15.83 0.61 -2.45
CA PRO A 444 15.36 -0.63 -1.84
C PRO A 444 14.86 -1.65 -2.86
N LEU A 445 14.18 -1.22 -3.93
CA LEU A 445 13.75 -2.12 -5.01
C LEU A 445 14.93 -2.80 -5.70
N LEU A 446 16.00 -2.05 -5.97
CA LEU A 446 17.22 -2.60 -6.57
C LEU A 446 17.94 -3.56 -5.61
N LEU A 447 17.99 -3.24 -4.32
CA LEU A 447 18.59 -4.13 -3.31
C LEU A 447 17.81 -5.45 -3.15
N LEU A 448 16.49 -5.41 -3.30
CA LEU A 448 15.65 -6.61 -3.28
C LEU A 448 15.88 -7.55 -4.48
N ILE A 449 16.40 -7.04 -5.60
CA ILE A 449 16.83 -7.89 -6.72
C ILE A 449 18.04 -8.76 -6.31
N LEU A 450 18.99 -8.17 -5.56
CA LEU A 450 20.19 -8.86 -5.13
C LEU A 450 19.93 -9.93 -4.06
N LYS A 451 18.92 -9.70 -3.21
CA LYS A 451 18.56 -10.63 -2.12
C LYS A 451 17.04 -10.78 -1.97
N PRO A 452 16.40 -11.51 -2.88
CA PRO A 452 14.94 -11.71 -2.84
C PRO A 452 14.48 -12.56 -1.63
N GLU A 453 15.36 -13.35 -1.06
CA GLU A 453 15.12 -14.19 0.13
C GLU A 453 14.61 -13.40 1.33
N LEU A 454 14.95 -12.11 1.44
CA LEU A 454 14.46 -11.25 2.52
C LEU A 454 12.92 -11.11 2.57
N ILE A 455 12.27 -11.37 1.45
CA ILE A 455 10.80 -11.33 1.35
C ILE A 455 10.24 -12.74 1.18
N TRP A 456 11.01 -13.65 0.62
CA TRP A 456 10.57 -15.00 0.22
C TRP A 456 10.64 -16.02 1.37
N GLY A 457 11.36 -15.74 2.45
CA GLY A 457 11.67 -16.68 3.52
C GLY A 457 10.50 -17.25 4.32
N TRP A 458 9.25 -16.88 3.99
CA TRP A 458 8.07 -17.37 4.70
C TRP A 458 7.64 -18.79 4.31
N THR A 459 8.03 -19.28 3.16
CA THR A 459 7.60 -20.59 2.61
C THR A 459 8.74 -21.57 2.39
N ALA A 460 9.95 -21.23 2.82
CA ALA A 460 11.11 -22.12 2.78
C ALA A 460 11.08 -23.17 3.90
#